data_7b0aa7ab349f2b42a8706834a557b7d8
#
_entry.id   7b0aa7ab349f2b42a8706834a557b7d8
#
_cell.length_a   1.000
_cell.length_b   1.000
_cell.length_c   1.000
_cell.angle_alpha   90.00
_cell.angle_beta   90.00
_cell.angle_gamma   90.00
#
_symmetry.space_group_name_H-M   'P 1'
#
loop_
_entity.id
_entity.type
_entity.pdbx_description
1 polymer ?
#
loop_
_entity_poly.entity_id
_entity_poly.type
_entity_poly.pdbx_seq_one_letter_code
_entity_poly.pdbx_strand_id
1 'polypeptide(L)'
;MAKAAEISMLIDAGKYPIEYEVENNRYVYSDISKQQIIGFSLVMLALLLVVLIAISIKYKGKGLLCAISFIGFISVFSLLLRYTNVLISIEGIGAIILTILINLKINKSILEKTQNMHMLKEAYTATYKEQFWRIIPIMIIAVTFCFSGWTNLSSFGLIMFWGIILIPLYNIIVTQTLLNIEENE
;
A
#
# COMPACT_ATOMS: atom_id res chain seq x y z
N MET A 1 -5.86 -10.75 -28.43
CA MET A 1 -6.39 -11.63 -29.50
C MET A 1 -5.27 -12.31 -30.29
N ALA A 2 -4.23 -11.62 -30.76
CA ALA A 2 -3.15 -12.24 -31.55
C ALA A 2 -2.47 -13.45 -30.85
N LYS A 3 -2.09 -13.35 -29.57
CA LYS A 3 -1.45 -14.45 -28.83
C LYS A 3 -2.34 -15.67 -28.62
N ALA A 4 -3.66 -15.49 -28.46
CA ALA A 4 -4.58 -16.61 -28.32
C ALA A 4 -4.75 -17.37 -29.65
N ALA A 5 -4.77 -16.64 -30.78
CA ALA A 5 -4.79 -17.24 -32.12
C ALA A 5 -3.48 -17.97 -32.44
N GLU A 6 -2.34 -17.43 -32.01
CA GLU A 6 -1.03 -18.07 -32.18
C GLU A 6 -0.90 -19.36 -31.36
N ILE A 7 -1.38 -19.35 -30.12
CA ILE A 7 -1.45 -20.57 -29.29
C ILE A 7 -2.40 -21.61 -29.89
N SER A 8 -3.57 -21.18 -30.37
CA SER A 8 -4.52 -22.05 -31.05
C SER A 8 -3.91 -22.71 -32.30
N MET A 9 -3.18 -21.93 -33.11
CA MET A 9 -2.47 -22.47 -34.29
C MET A 9 -1.35 -23.44 -33.92
N LEU A 10 -0.63 -23.20 -32.83
CA LEU A 10 0.42 -24.10 -32.33
C LEU A 10 -0.16 -25.40 -31.78
N ILE A 11 -1.34 -25.35 -31.19
CA ILE A 11 -2.10 -26.50 -30.70
C ILE A 11 -2.60 -27.34 -31.88
N ASP A 12 -3.26 -26.71 -32.86
CA ASP A 12 -3.75 -27.38 -34.08
C ASP A 12 -2.63 -28.00 -34.93
N ALA A 13 -1.43 -27.41 -34.88
CA ALA A 13 -0.26 -27.95 -35.58
C ALA A 13 0.35 -29.21 -34.92
N GLY A 14 -0.23 -29.74 -33.83
CA GLY A 14 0.22 -30.97 -33.16
C GLY A 14 1.65 -30.90 -32.60
N LYS A 15 2.17 -29.70 -32.32
CA LYS A 15 3.53 -29.49 -31.82
C LYS A 15 3.72 -29.79 -30.33
N TYR A 16 2.63 -30.03 -29.61
CA TYR A 16 2.70 -30.44 -28.21
C TYR A 16 2.57 -31.96 -28.10
N PRO A 17 3.56 -32.69 -27.57
CA PRO A 17 3.56 -34.15 -27.45
C PRO A 17 2.70 -34.67 -26.29
N ILE A 18 1.87 -33.82 -25.68
CA ILE A 18 1.06 -34.15 -24.51
C ILE A 18 -0.41 -33.96 -24.88
N GLU A 19 -1.22 -35.02 -24.68
CA GLU A 19 -2.68 -34.86 -24.70
C GLU A 19 -3.10 -33.89 -23.60
N TYR A 20 -3.72 -32.79 -23.98
CA TYR A 20 -4.23 -31.80 -23.04
C TYR A 20 -5.73 -31.59 -23.29
N GLU A 21 -6.46 -31.53 -22.23
CA GLU A 21 -7.87 -31.17 -22.20
C GLU A 21 -8.03 -29.75 -21.66
N VAL A 22 -8.67 -28.86 -22.41
CA VAL A 22 -8.91 -27.49 -21.96
C VAL A 22 -10.09 -27.50 -21.03
N GLU A 23 -9.84 -27.63 -19.73
CA GLU A 23 -10.89 -27.67 -18.71
C GLU A 23 -11.68 -26.37 -18.56
N ASN A 24 -11.08 -25.21 -18.85
CA ASN A 24 -11.73 -23.93 -18.64
C ASN A 24 -11.13 -22.82 -19.50
N ASN A 25 -11.90 -22.34 -20.47
CA ASN A 25 -11.52 -21.16 -21.27
C ASN A 25 -12.35 -19.96 -20.80
N ARG A 26 -11.93 -19.34 -19.70
CA ARG A 26 -12.55 -18.10 -19.19
C ARG A 26 -11.81 -16.90 -19.73
N TYR A 27 -12.44 -16.15 -20.60
CA TYR A 27 -12.02 -14.80 -20.92
C TYR A 27 -12.35 -13.89 -19.72
N VAL A 28 -11.33 -13.46 -18.99
CA VAL A 28 -11.48 -12.44 -17.97
C VAL A 28 -11.42 -11.08 -18.67
N TYR A 29 -12.56 -10.52 -18.96
CA TYR A 29 -12.64 -9.12 -19.39
C TYR A 29 -12.41 -8.24 -18.17
N SER A 30 -11.53 -7.25 -18.30
CA SER A 30 -11.46 -6.18 -17.32
C SER A 30 -12.71 -5.31 -17.49
N ASP A 31 -13.67 -5.45 -16.58
CA ASP A 31 -14.89 -4.62 -16.55
C ASP A 31 -14.60 -3.13 -16.28
N ILE A 32 -13.36 -2.81 -15.91
CA ILE A 32 -12.96 -1.45 -15.58
C ILE A 32 -12.21 -0.82 -16.75
N SER A 33 -12.78 0.24 -17.30
CA SER A 33 -12.16 1.06 -18.33
C SER A 33 -10.90 1.75 -17.79
N LYS A 34 -9.86 1.91 -18.65
CA LYS A 34 -8.65 2.71 -18.32
C LYS A 34 -9.00 4.12 -17.82
N GLN A 35 -10.04 4.73 -18.38
CA GLN A 35 -10.49 6.06 -17.97
C GLN A 35 -11.05 6.06 -16.54
N GLN A 36 -11.76 5.02 -16.14
CA GLN A 36 -12.28 4.87 -14.78
C GLN A 36 -11.15 4.69 -13.76
N ILE A 37 -10.11 3.93 -14.09
CA ILE A 37 -8.94 3.76 -13.22
C ILE A 37 -8.21 5.09 -13.06
N ILE A 38 -7.98 5.81 -14.14
CA ILE A 38 -7.33 7.14 -14.12
C ILE A 38 -8.18 8.14 -13.33
N GLY A 39 -9.48 8.19 -13.56
CA GLY A 39 -10.40 9.07 -12.83
C GLY A 39 -10.40 8.77 -11.32
N PHE A 40 -10.49 7.50 -10.94
CA PHE A 40 -10.45 7.08 -9.55
C PHE A 40 -9.11 7.43 -8.87
N SER A 41 -7.98 7.16 -9.53
CA SER A 41 -6.67 7.48 -8.99
C SER A 41 -6.45 8.98 -8.82
N LEU A 42 -7.00 9.81 -9.71
CA LEU A 42 -6.93 11.27 -9.64
C LEU A 42 -7.76 11.83 -8.48
N VAL A 43 -8.96 11.29 -8.25
CA VAL A 43 -9.80 11.65 -7.09
C VAL A 43 -9.11 11.24 -5.78
N MET A 44 -8.52 10.06 -5.71
CA MET A 44 -7.79 9.59 -4.54
C MET A 44 -6.56 10.45 -4.24
N LEU A 45 -5.82 10.85 -5.28
CA LEU A 45 -4.68 11.75 -5.16
C LEU A 45 -5.12 13.13 -4.65
N ALA A 46 -6.20 13.69 -5.18
CA ALA A 46 -6.74 14.97 -4.72
C ALA A 46 -7.18 14.92 -3.26
N LEU A 47 -7.90 13.88 -2.84
CA LEU A 47 -8.29 13.66 -1.44
C LEU A 47 -7.06 13.57 -0.53
N LEU A 48 -6.04 12.85 -0.94
CA LEU A 48 -4.80 12.71 -0.18
C LEU A 48 -4.08 14.05 -0.03
N LEU A 49 -3.99 14.84 -1.09
CA LEU A 49 -3.41 16.19 -1.04
C LEU A 49 -4.17 17.10 -0.06
N VAL A 50 -5.50 17.09 -0.08
CA VAL A 50 -6.31 17.86 0.87
C VAL A 50 -6.00 17.47 2.31
N VAL A 51 -5.88 16.17 2.60
CA VAL A 51 -5.54 15.69 3.95
C VAL A 51 -4.13 16.12 4.37
N LEU A 52 -3.14 16.03 3.48
CA LEU A 52 -1.77 16.47 3.77
C LEU A 52 -1.68 17.98 4.00
N ILE A 53 -2.40 18.79 3.22
CA ILE A 53 -2.50 20.24 3.42
C ILE A 53 -3.14 20.54 4.76
N ALA A 54 -4.22 19.87 5.14
CA ALA A 54 -4.88 20.05 6.42
C ALA A 54 -3.96 19.72 7.60
N ILE A 55 -3.16 18.64 7.50
CA ILE A 55 -2.16 18.27 8.50
C ILE A 55 -1.06 19.33 8.57
N SER A 56 -0.56 19.82 7.44
CA SER A 56 0.49 20.83 7.38
C SER A 56 0.03 22.16 8.02
N ILE A 57 -1.19 22.59 7.78
CA ILE A 57 -1.75 23.81 8.38
C ILE A 57 -1.91 23.63 9.90
N LYS A 58 -2.42 22.46 10.34
CA LYS A 58 -2.69 22.21 11.76
C LYS A 58 -1.41 22.11 12.60
N TYR A 59 -0.37 21.44 12.08
CA TYR A 59 0.85 21.12 12.83
C TYR A 59 2.06 21.96 12.39
N LYS A 60 1.84 22.98 11.53
CA LYS A 60 2.87 23.92 11.04
C LYS A 60 4.08 23.20 10.46
N GLY A 61 5.31 23.53 10.85
CA GLY A 61 6.53 22.96 10.33
C GLY A 61 6.60 21.42 10.46
N LYS A 62 6.31 20.89 11.66
CA LYS A 62 6.26 19.42 11.88
C LYS A 62 5.25 18.73 10.98
N GLY A 63 4.13 19.38 10.67
CA GLY A 63 3.13 18.88 9.75
C GLY A 63 3.63 18.84 8.30
N LEU A 64 4.38 19.86 7.88
CA LEU A 64 4.95 19.93 6.54
C LEU A 64 6.03 18.85 6.33
N LEU A 65 6.93 18.65 7.29
CA LEU A 65 7.94 17.58 7.23
C LEU A 65 7.30 16.20 7.20
N CYS A 66 6.23 16.02 8.00
CA CYS A 66 5.46 14.78 7.98
C CYS A 66 4.78 14.54 6.61
N ALA A 67 4.27 15.59 5.96
CA ALA A 67 3.68 15.49 4.62
C ALA A 67 4.73 15.11 3.56
N ILE A 68 5.92 15.71 3.60
CA ILE A 68 7.04 15.35 2.72
C ILE A 68 7.44 13.89 2.94
N SER A 69 7.62 13.47 4.19
CA SER A 69 7.90 12.09 4.54
C SER A 69 6.83 11.13 4.02
N PHE A 70 5.57 11.51 4.09
CA PHE A 70 4.46 10.70 3.62
C PHE A 70 4.48 10.49 2.10
N ILE A 71 4.84 11.50 1.32
CA ILE A 71 5.05 11.38 -0.13
C ILE A 71 6.20 10.39 -0.42
N GLY A 72 7.29 10.52 0.33
CA GLY A 72 8.41 9.57 0.25
C GLY A 72 7.98 8.13 0.57
N PHE A 73 7.14 7.93 1.59
CA PHE A 73 6.58 6.63 1.93
C PHE A 73 5.80 6.02 0.75
N ILE A 74 4.93 6.79 0.10
CA ILE A 74 4.17 6.30 -1.07
C ILE A 74 5.11 5.87 -2.19
N SER A 75 6.18 6.64 -2.45
CA SER A 75 7.18 6.33 -3.48
C SER A 75 7.91 5.01 -3.18
N VAL A 76 8.39 4.83 -1.94
CA VAL A 76 9.08 3.61 -1.50
C VAL A 76 8.12 2.42 -1.51
N PHE A 77 6.89 2.61 -1.06
CA PHE A 77 5.87 1.56 -1.08
C PHE A 77 5.54 1.10 -2.50
N SER A 78 5.39 2.04 -3.45
CA SER A 78 5.16 1.71 -4.86
C SER A 78 6.34 0.95 -5.48
N LEU A 79 7.58 1.34 -5.15
CA LEU A 79 8.78 0.63 -5.58
C LEU A 79 8.84 -0.78 -5.00
N LEU A 80 8.50 -0.94 -3.72
CA LEU A 80 8.46 -2.24 -3.07
C LEU A 80 7.44 -3.18 -3.74
N LEU A 81 6.23 -2.69 -4.02
CA LEU A 81 5.20 -3.48 -4.72
C LEU A 81 5.65 -3.88 -6.13
N ARG A 82 6.34 -2.98 -6.83
CA ARG A 82 6.91 -3.29 -8.15
C ARG A 82 8.01 -4.35 -8.05
N TYR A 83 8.90 -4.25 -7.06
CA TYR A 83 10.02 -5.18 -6.89
C TYR A 83 9.56 -6.58 -6.49
N THR A 84 8.54 -6.67 -5.67
CA THR A 84 7.94 -7.95 -5.23
C THR A 84 7.04 -8.59 -6.28
N ASN A 85 6.84 -7.96 -7.45
CA ASN A 85 5.99 -8.45 -8.53
C ASN A 85 4.57 -8.83 -8.10
N VAL A 86 4.02 -8.14 -7.12
CA VAL A 86 2.66 -8.38 -6.65
C VAL A 86 1.66 -7.98 -7.72
N LEU A 87 0.79 -8.91 -8.10
CA LEU A 87 -0.31 -8.63 -9.02
C LEU A 87 -1.31 -7.70 -8.32
N ILE A 88 -1.58 -6.54 -8.93
CA ILE A 88 -2.55 -5.60 -8.38
C ILE A 88 -3.93 -5.94 -8.91
N SER A 89 -4.76 -6.56 -8.07
CA SER A 89 -6.19 -6.78 -8.30
C SER A 89 -7.02 -5.60 -7.78
N ILE A 90 -8.33 -5.63 -7.98
CA ILE A 90 -9.26 -4.63 -7.42
C ILE A 90 -9.19 -4.62 -5.89
N GLU A 91 -9.17 -5.80 -5.29
CA GLU A 91 -8.99 -5.98 -3.85
C GLU A 91 -7.62 -5.51 -3.39
N GLY A 92 -6.59 -5.69 -4.22
CA GLY A 92 -5.24 -5.17 -3.98
C GLY A 92 -5.20 -3.63 -3.95
N ILE A 93 -5.99 -2.95 -4.77
CA ILE A 93 -6.15 -1.49 -4.69
C ILE A 93 -6.74 -1.10 -3.33
N GLY A 94 -7.73 -1.84 -2.84
CA GLY A 94 -8.26 -1.66 -1.49
C GLY A 94 -7.20 -1.80 -0.40
N ALA A 95 -6.28 -2.76 -0.53
CA ALA A 95 -5.15 -2.95 0.38
C ALA A 95 -4.17 -1.76 0.34
N ILE A 96 -3.88 -1.21 -0.83
CA ILE A 96 -3.05 0.00 -0.98
C ILE A 96 -3.69 1.17 -0.20
N ILE A 97 -4.99 1.40 -0.40
CA ILE A 97 -5.73 2.47 0.28
C ILE A 97 -5.67 2.27 1.80
N LEU A 98 -5.94 1.06 2.29
CA LEU A 98 -5.88 0.75 3.72
C LEU A 98 -4.49 0.98 4.29
N THR A 99 -3.43 0.56 3.60
CA THR A 99 -2.04 0.81 4.00
C THR A 99 -1.74 2.30 4.13
N ILE A 100 -2.17 3.09 3.16
CA ILE A 100 -2.04 4.55 3.16
C ILE A 100 -2.79 5.16 4.36
N LEU A 101 -4.02 4.74 4.62
CA LEU A 101 -4.83 5.21 5.75
C LEU A 101 -4.22 4.85 7.11
N ILE A 102 -3.67 3.63 7.24
CA ILE A 102 -2.97 3.21 8.47
C ILE A 102 -1.75 4.08 8.71
N ASN A 103 -0.94 4.33 7.67
CA ASN A 103 0.23 5.19 7.79
C ASN A 103 -0.15 6.64 8.16
N LEU A 104 -1.19 7.21 7.52
CA LEU A 104 -1.74 8.53 7.87
C LEU A 104 -2.17 8.60 9.34
N LYS A 105 -2.88 7.58 9.81
CA LYS A 105 -3.34 7.52 11.20
C LYS A 105 -2.18 7.47 12.19
N ILE A 106 -1.14 6.70 11.89
CA ILE A 106 0.07 6.61 12.72
C ILE A 106 0.78 7.96 12.76
N ASN A 107 1.02 8.58 11.61
CA ASN A 107 1.68 9.88 11.50
C ASN A 107 0.89 10.97 12.22
N LYS A 108 -0.43 11.01 12.07
CA LYS A 108 -1.29 11.92 12.83
C LYS A 108 -1.17 11.69 14.34
N SER A 109 -1.18 10.44 14.79
CA SER A 109 -1.03 10.09 16.22
C SER A 109 0.34 10.51 16.78
N ILE A 110 1.40 10.37 15.99
CA ILE A 110 2.74 10.84 16.36
C ILE A 110 2.72 12.35 16.54
N LEU A 111 2.20 13.10 15.56
CA LEU A 111 2.12 14.55 15.62
C LEU A 111 1.29 15.07 16.82
N GLU A 112 0.15 14.43 17.10
CA GLU A 112 -0.68 14.76 18.26
C GLU A 112 0.05 14.53 19.58
N LYS A 113 0.78 13.42 19.71
CA LYS A 113 1.55 13.12 20.92
C LYS A 113 2.78 14.01 21.07
N THR A 114 3.41 14.38 19.96
CA THR A 114 4.55 15.31 19.97
C THR A 114 4.16 16.69 20.48
N GLN A 115 2.92 17.13 20.30
CA GLN A 115 2.44 18.39 20.89
C GLN A 115 2.28 18.31 22.42
N ASN A 116 2.02 17.12 22.96
CA ASN A 116 1.74 16.90 24.38
C ASN A 116 2.96 16.37 25.17
N MET A 117 3.99 15.89 24.48
CA MET A 117 5.19 15.30 25.08
C MET A 117 6.42 16.11 24.72
N HIS A 118 7.31 16.28 25.69
CA HIS A 118 8.54 17.07 25.49
C HIS A 118 9.60 16.39 24.62
N MET A 119 9.48 15.06 24.37
CA MET A 119 10.45 14.31 23.58
C MET A 119 9.76 13.54 22.45
N LEU A 120 10.23 13.75 21.23
CA LEU A 120 9.80 13.01 20.02
C LEU A 120 9.89 11.49 20.20
N LYS A 121 10.97 11.01 20.80
CA LYS A 121 11.19 9.58 21.03
C LYS A 121 10.10 8.93 21.90
N GLU A 122 9.62 9.66 22.91
CA GLU A 122 8.53 9.19 23.76
C GLU A 122 7.20 9.14 23.00
N ALA A 123 6.92 10.15 22.16
CA ALA A 123 5.73 10.19 21.32
C ALA A 123 5.70 9.01 20.34
N TYR A 124 6.85 8.67 19.72
CA TYR A 124 6.99 7.50 18.85
C TYR A 124 6.74 6.20 19.61
N THR A 125 7.44 5.99 20.74
CA THR A 125 7.31 4.76 21.54
C THR A 125 5.87 4.56 22.03
N ALA A 126 5.23 5.62 22.52
CA ALA A 126 3.85 5.58 22.97
C ALA A 126 2.86 5.30 21.84
N THR A 127 3.11 5.85 20.63
CA THR A 127 2.27 5.61 19.47
C THR A 127 2.40 4.19 18.99
N TYR A 128 3.63 3.66 18.83
CA TYR A 128 3.83 2.30 18.38
C TYR A 128 3.31 1.27 19.37
N LYS A 129 3.49 1.46 20.66
CA LYS A 129 2.92 0.59 21.70
C LYS A 129 1.39 0.51 21.60
N GLU A 130 0.72 1.64 21.37
CA GLU A 130 -0.73 1.68 21.22
C GLU A 130 -1.20 1.07 19.90
N GLN A 131 -0.53 1.41 18.79
CA GLN A 131 -0.94 0.95 17.46
C GLN A 131 -0.59 -0.52 17.22
N PHE A 132 0.45 -1.05 17.87
CA PHE A 132 0.87 -2.44 17.72
C PHE A 132 -0.28 -3.42 17.99
N TRP A 133 -0.99 -3.25 19.11
CA TRP A 133 -2.12 -4.10 19.45
C TRP A 133 -3.29 -3.99 18.47
N ARG A 134 -3.44 -2.84 17.81
CA ARG A 134 -4.49 -2.62 16.80
C ARG A 134 -4.12 -3.19 15.43
N ILE A 135 -2.83 -3.27 15.13
CA ILE A 135 -2.32 -3.77 13.83
C ILE A 135 -2.23 -5.29 13.81
N ILE A 136 -2.00 -5.95 14.94
CA ILE A 136 -1.90 -7.42 15.03
C ILE A 136 -3.07 -8.15 14.35
N PRO A 137 -4.35 -7.85 14.63
CA PRO A 137 -5.45 -8.53 13.96
C PRO A 137 -5.43 -8.36 12.44
N ILE A 138 -5.09 -7.15 11.97
CA ILE A 138 -5.00 -6.84 10.54
C ILE A 138 -3.85 -7.63 9.92
N MET A 139 -2.72 -7.76 10.61
CA MET A 139 -1.58 -8.54 10.14
C MET A 139 -1.89 -10.02 10.04
N ILE A 140 -2.62 -10.58 11.01
CA ILE A 140 -3.06 -11.99 10.97
C ILE A 140 -3.96 -12.23 9.74
N ILE A 141 -4.92 -11.35 9.48
CA ILE A 141 -5.80 -11.42 8.31
C ILE A 141 -4.97 -11.30 7.01
N ALA A 142 -4.03 -10.35 6.95
CA ALA A 142 -3.18 -10.18 5.79
C ALA A 142 -2.35 -11.43 5.49
N VAL A 143 -1.73 -12.03 6.51
CA VAL A 143 -0.97 -13.30 6.38
C VAL A 143 -1.87 -14.43 5.92
N THR A 144 -3.06 -14.58 6.50
CA THR A 144 -4.02 -15.62 6.08
C THR A 144 -4.40 -15.45 4.61
N PHE A 145 -4.61 -14.22 4.16
CA PHE A 145 -4.93 -13.94 2.76
C PHE A 145 -3.76 -14.16 1.80
N CYS A 146 -2.51 -13.99 2.23
CA CYS A 146 -1.34 -14.32 1.41
C CYS A 146 -1.35 -15.79 0.95
N PHE A 147 -1.83 -16.69 1.77
CA PHE A 147 -1.90 -18.13 1.48
C PHE A 147 -3.24 -18.55 0.86
N SER A 148 -4.11 -17.60 0.52
CA SER A 148 -5.36 -17.91 -0.17
C SER A 148 -5.09 -18.43 -1.57
N GLY A 149 -5.78 -19.50 -1.97
CA GLY A 149 -5.74 -20.00 -3.34
C GLY A 149 -6.41 -19.07 -4.36
N TRP A 150 -7.05 -18.00 -3.92
CA TRP A 150 -7.69 -16.99 -4.77
C TRP A 150 -6.75 -15.83 -5.04
N THR A 151 -6.40 -15.64 -6.30
CA THR A 151 -5.42 -14.62 -6.74
C THR A 151 -5.74 -13.21 -6.23
N ASN A 152 -7.02 -12.84 -6.23
CA ASN A 152 -7.46 -11.52 -5.78
C ASN A 152 -7.22 -11.32 -4.27
N LEU A 153 -7.57 -12.33 -3.48
CA LEU A 153 -7.40 -12.29 -2.02
C LEU A 153 -5.93 -12.35 -1.62
N SER A 154 -5.14 -13.16 -2.34
CA SER A 154 -3.69 -13.24 -2.16
C SER A 154 -3.01 -11.90 -2.49
N SER A 155 -3.46 -11.22 -3.56
CA SER A 155 -3.00 -9.87 -3.90
C SER A 155 -3.24 -8.88 -2.75
N PHE A 156 -4.46 -8.86 -2.19
CA PHE A 156 -4.78 -8.04 -1.03
C PHE A 156 -3.86 -8.35 0.17
N GLY A 157 -3.71 -9.64 0.49
CA GLY A 157 -2.88 -10.10 1.60
C GLY A 157 -1.42 -9.67 1.47
N LEU A 158 -0.82 -9.90 0.30
CA LEU A 158 0.58 -9.55 0.04
C LEU A 158 0.84 -8.04 0.13
N ILE A 159 -0.05 -7.23 -0.43
CA ILE A 159 0.06 -5.76 -0.38
C ILE A 159 -0.03 -5.27 1.07
N MET A 160 -1.01 -5.75 1.83
CA MET A 160 -1.18 -5.41 3.24
C MET A 160 0.01 -5.87 4.08
N PHE A 161 0.51 -7.08 3.86
CA PHE A 161 1.67 -7.63 4.57
C PHE A 161 2.91 -6.73 4.39
N TRP A 162 3.26 -6.43 3.15
CA TRP A 162 4.39 -5.54 2.87
C TRP A 162 4.17 -4.12 3.39
N GLY A 163 2.94 -3.61 3.29
CA GLY A 163 2.58 -2.31 3.81
C GLY A 163 2.75 -2.20 5.33
N ILE A 164 2.25 -3.19 6.07
CA ILE A 164 2.34 -3.22 7.55
C ILE A 164 3.81 -3.30 8.02
N ILE A 165 4.67 -4.01 7.30
CA ILE A 165 6.11 -4.08 7.61
C ILE A 165 6.80 -2.76 7.27
N LEU A 166 6.49 -2.18 6.12
CA LEU A 166 7.15 -0.95 5.66
C LEU A 166 6.80 0.27 6.52
N ILE A 167 5.57 0.37 7.01
CA ILE A 167 5.11 1.52 7.82
C ILE A 167 6.04 1.80 9.01
N PRO A 168 6.28 0.88 9.96
CA PRO A 168 7.14 1.15 11.08
C PRO A 168 8.59 1.38 10.68
N LEU A 169 9.13 0.61 9.72
CA LEU A 169 10.49 0.79 9.26
C LEU A 169 10.71 2.17 8.67
N TYR A 170 9.84 2.61 7.78
CA TYR A 170 9.94 3.92 7.14
C TYR A 170 9.76 5.07 8.15
N ASN A 171 8.78 4.97 9.01
CA ASN A 171 8.53 6.02 9.99
C ASN A 171 9.64 6.17 11.03
N ILE A 172 10.28 5.08 11.46
CA ILE A 172 11.41 5.14 12.39
C ILE A 172 12.66 5.71 11.70
N ILE A 173 12.94 5.26 10.46
CA ILE A 173 14.16 5.67 9.78
C ILE A 173 14.04 7.08 9.18
N VAL A 174 12.95 7.38 8.50
CA VAL A 174 12.81 8.61 7.71
C VAL A 174 12.01 9.67 8.46
N THR A 175 10.77 9.35 8.88
CA THR A 175 9.89 10.35 9.49
C THR A 175 10.43 10.86 10.81
N GLN A 176 10.96 9.98 11.66
CA GLN A 176 11.56 10.36 12.94
C GLN A 176 12.80 11.23 12.73
N THR A 177 13.66 10.89 11.79
CA THR A 177 14.87 11.67 11.49
C THR A 177 14.52 13.07 10.99
N LEU A 178 13.54 13.18 10.09
CA LEU A 178 13.08 14.48 9.59
C LEU A 178 12.49 15.36 10.69
N LEU A 179 11.68 14.79 11.59
CA LEU A 179 11.08 15.53 12.69
C LEU A 179 12.10 15.95 13.77
N ASN A 180 13.17 15.15 13.95
CA ASN A 180 14.25 15.51 14.88
C ASN A 180 15.07 16.73 14.41
N ILE A 181 15.15 16.99 13.12
CA ILE A 181 15.86 18.16 12.58
C ILE A 181 15.19 19.44 13.07
N GLU A 182 13.86 19.52 13.04
CA GLU A 182 13.11 20.70 13.49
C GLU A 182 13.10 20.88 15.02
N GLU A 183 13.30 19.81 15.79
CA GLU A 183 13.36 19.91 17.26
C GLU A 183 14.72 20.49 17.74
N ASN A 184 15.76 20.41 16.89
CA ASN A 184 17.10 20.91 17.20
C ASN A 184 17.39 22.32 16.65
N GLU A 185 16.46 22.91 15.89
CA GLU A 185 16.49 24.30 15.44
C GLU A 185 15.65 25.20 16.38
#